data_bcff3899c56918d7bb60397d832fc9e0
#
_entry.id   bcff3899c56918d7bb60397d832fc9e0
#
_cell.length_a   1.000
_cell.length_b   1.000
_cell.length_c   1.000
_cell.angle_alpha   90.00
_cell.angle_beta   90.00
_cell.angle_gamma   90.00
#
_symmetry.space_group_name_H-M   'P 1'
#
loop_
_entity.id
_entity.type
_entity.pdbx_description
1 polymer ?
#
loop_
_entity_poly.entity_id
_entity_poly.type
_entity_poly.pdbx_seq_one_letter_code
_entity_poly.pdbx_strand_id
1 'polypeptide(L)'
;MTKEPFKIFSYNEYTLGEIGICREPHTIAEFNNVKAWDADVIVTMTQVEEFGIDNFKKKISDCCIRWLHLPVDDFDIPSENISLIIEELLNLLNSNKRILIHCKGGQGRSGMFAMRLLVEQGLDPNKAIKKIRKIRPYAIETKRQENWASKKYCNKSNQS
;
A
#
# COMPACT_ATOMS: atom_id res chain seq x y z
N MET A 1 21.18 -14.07 10.04
CA MET A 1 19.87 -13.94 9.35
C MET A 1 20.05 -13.17 8.06
N THR A 2 19.75 -13.79 6.94
CA THR A 2 19.74 -13.12 5.64
C THR A 2 18.50 -12.21 5.58
N LYS A 3 18.74 -10.92 5.42
CA LYS A 3 17.68 -9.94 5.20
C LYS A 3 17.00 -10.25 3.85
N GLU A 4 15.68 -10.23 3.83
CA GLU A 4 14.92 -10.43 2.59
C GLU A 4 15.38 -9.44 1.51
N PRO A 5 15.69 -9.89 0.30
CA PRO A 5 16.03 -8.98 -0.81
C PRO A 5 14.89 -7.99 -1.07
N PHE A 6 15.25 -6.76 -1.45
CA PHE A 6 14.24 -5.77 -1.83
C PHE A 6 13.57 -6.20 -3.13
N LYS A 7 12.24 -6.24 -3.11
CA LYS A 7 11.43 -6.55 -4.27
C LYS A 7 10.09 -5.82 -4.20
N ILE A 8 9.61 -5.35 -5.33
CA ILE A 8 8.26 -4.81 -5.45
C ILE A 8 7.35 -5.93 -5.96
N PHE A 9 6.37 -6.30 -5.16
CA PHE A 9 5.35 -7.30 -5.50
C PHE A 9 4.15 -6.56 -6.08
N SER A 10 3.76 -6.87 -7.31
CA SER A 10 2.72 -6.10 -7.98
C SER A 10 1.48 -6.91 -8.32
N TYR A 11 0.34 -6.23 -8.35
CA TYR A 11 -0.97 -6.78 -8.65
C TYR A 11 -1.69 -5.88 -9.66
N ASN A 12 -2.14 -6.47 -10.77
CA ASN A 12 -2.84 -5.75 -11.84
C ASN A 12 -4.01 -6.54 -12.46
N GLU A 13 -4.41 -7.66 -11.86
CA GLU A 13 -5.40 -8.56 -12.47
C GLU A 13 -6.82 -8.01 -12.42
N TYR A 14 -7.17 -7.27 -11.38
CA TYR A 14 -8.53 -6.78 -11.13
C TYR A 14 -8.71 -5.29 -11.41
N THR A 15 -7.64 -4.54 -11.37
CA THR A 15 -7.64 -3.09 -11.55
C THR A 15 -7.19 -2.73 -12.97
N LEU A 16 -7.61 -1.57 -13.46
CA LEU A 16 -7.04 -1.01 -14.69
C LEU A 16 -5.58 -0.57 -14.46
N GLY A 17 -5.29 -0.02 -13.28
CA GLY A 17 -3.94 0.35 -12.86
C GLY A 17 -3.22 -0.80 -12.18
N GLU A 18 -2.15 -0.48 -11.46
CA GLU A 18 -1.30 -1.46 -10.81
C GLU A 18 -1.00 -1.06 -9.36
N ILE A 19 -1.06 -2.03 -8.45
CA ILE A 19 -0.70 -1.86 -7.04
C ILE A 19 0.60 -2.60 -6.80
N GLY A 20 1.62 -1.90 -6.29
CA GLY A 20 2.88 -2.49 -5.84
C GLY A 20 2.97 -2.47 -4.32
N ILE A 21 3.54 -3.52 -3.75
CA ILE A 21 3.80 -3.65 -2.32
C ILE A 21 5.28 -3.93 -2.13
N CYS A 22 5.93 -3.21 -1.23
CA CYS A 22 7.32 -3.49 -0.89
C CYS A 22 7.64 -3.17 0.57
N ARG A 23 8.76 -3.69 1.06
CA ARG A 23 9.33 -3.23 2.32
C ARG A 23 9.95 -1.84 2.13
N GLU A 24 10.31 -1.20 3.22
CA GLU A 24 10.98 0.09 3.18
C GLU A 24 12.32 -0.02 2.43
N PRO A 25 12.56 0.84 1.41
CA PRO A 25 13.85 0.88 0.75
C PRO A 25 14.90 1.54 1.65
N HIS A 26 16.13 1.06 1.62
CA HIS A 26 17.22 1.57 2.48
C HIS A 26 18.48 1.96 1.71
N THR A 27 18.72 1.40 0.53
CA THR A 27 19.94 1.64 -0.25
C THR A 27 19.66 2.45 -1.50
N ILE A 28 20.70 3.05 -2.09
CA ILE A 28 20.60 3.77 -3.36
C ILE A 28 20.03 2.85 -4.45
N ALA A 29 20.50 1.60 -4.51
CA ALA A 29 20.01 0.64 -5.49
C ALA A 29 18.50 0.35 -5.29
N GLU A 30 18.03 0.25 -4.04
CA GLU A 30 16.62 0.02 -3.74
C GLU A 30 15.77 1.23 -4.13
N PHE A 31 16.21 2.45 -3.85
CA PHE A 31 15.52 3.66 -4.31
C PHE A 31 15.52 3.76 -5.85
N ASN A 32 16.58 3.32 -6.50
CA ASN A 32 16.59 3.25 -7.97
C ASN A 32 15.56 2.25 -8.50
N ASN A 33 15.35 1.13 -7.82
CA ASN A 33 14.28 0.19 -8.15
C ASN A 33 12.89 0.82 -7.99
N VAL A 34 12.70 1.63 -6.94
CA VAL A 34 11.45 2.38 -6.74
C VAL A 34 11.21 3.33 -7.92
N LYS A 35 12.23 4.09 -8.32
CA LYS A 35 12.13 5.01 -9.48
C LYS A 35 11.82 4.25 -10.77
N ALA A 36 12.50 3.13 -11.00
CA ALA A 36 12.34 2.33 -12.22
C ALA A 36 10.93 1.70 -12.31
N TRP A 37 10.30 1.40 -11.18
CA TRP A 37 8.93 0.89 -11.16
C TRP A 37 7.91 1.93 -11.66
N ASP A 38 8.27 3.20 -11.59
CA ASP A 38 7.53 4.33 -12.17
C ASP A 38 6.11 4.47 -11.59
N ALA A 39 6.02 4.54 -10.27
CA ALA A 39 4.75 4.81 -9.59
C ALA A 39 4.27 6.24 -9.85
N ASP A 40 2.96 6.43 -9.92
CA ASP A 40 2.34 7.75 -9.93
C ASP A 40 2.24 8.32 -8.52
N VAL A 41 2.15 7.44 -7.51
CA VAL A 41 2.15 7.83 -6.11
C VAL A 41 2.82 6.75 -5.26
N ILE A 42 3.55 7.19 -4.23
CA ILE A 42 4.13 6.32 -3.21
C ILE A 42 3.38 6.59 -1.90
N VAL A 43 2.84 5.54 -1.30
CA VAL A 43 2.19 5.58 0.01
C VAL A 43 3.13 4.97 1.04
N THR A 44 3.57 5.78 1.99
CA THR A 44 4.41 5.35 3.11
C THR A 44 3.55 5.19 4.36
N MET A 45 3.51 3.98 4.93
CA MET A 45 2.65 3.65 6.06
C MET A 45 3.39 3.52 7.39
N THR A 46 4.69 3.79 7.41
CA THR A 46 5.47 3.76 8.64
C THR A 46 5.45 5.10 9.36
N GLN A 47 5.59 5.05 10.67
CA GLN A 47 5.85 6.24 11.49
C GLN A 47 7.26 6.77 11.19
N VAL A 48 7.49 8.06 11.44
CA VAL A 48 8.80 8.70 11.21
C VAL A 48 9.90 7.99 12.00
N GLU A 49 9.59 7.57 13.21
CA GLU A 49 10.52 6.89 14.13
C GLU A 49 10.98 5.52 13.61
N GLU A 50 10.22 4.92 12.69
CA GLU A 50 10.54 3.62 12.11
C GLU A 50 11.51 3.69 10.93
N PHE A 51 11.75 4.89 10.36
CA PHE A 51 12.61 5.02 9.18
C PHE A 51 14.01 4.47 9.47
N GLY A 52 14.44 3.51 8.64
CA GLY A 52 15.70 2.80 8.84
C GLY A 52 16.94 3.56 8.39
N ILE A 53 16.75 4.73 7.77
CA ILE A 53 17.85 5.61 7.34
C ILE A 53 17.49 7.06 7.66
N ASP A 54 18.50 7.86 8.02
CA ASP A 54 18.30 9.24 8.46
C ASP A 54 17.72 10.16 7.38
N ASN A 55 18.00 9.89 6.12
CA ASN A 55 17.61 10.73 4.99
C ASN A 55 16.39 10.17 4.22
N PHE A 56 15.54 9.39 4.88
CA PHE A 56 14.44 8.71 4.17
C PHE A 56 13.54 9.69 3.39
N LYS A 57 13.10 10.78 4.04
CA LYS A 57 12.24 11.78 3.39
C LYS A 57 12.91 12.40 2.17
N LYS A 58 14.20 12.73 2.28
CA LYS A 58 14.96 13.27 1.16
C LYS A 58 15.08 12.26 0.03
N LYS A 59 15.36 11.01 0.34
CA LYS A 59 15.47 9.92 -0.66
C LYS A 59 14.15 9.71 -1.41
N ILE A 60 13.04 9.74 -0.71
CA ILE A 60 11.71 9.68 -1.35
C ILE A 60 11.49 10.90 -2.24
N SER A 61 11.81 12.09 -1.76
CA SER A 61 11.68 13.33 -2.52
C SER A 61 12.52 13.30 -3.81
N ASP A 62 13.73 12.73 -3.73
CA ASP A 62 14.63 12.60 -4.88
C ASP A 62 14.08 11.66 -5.95
N CYS A 63 13.10 10.82 -5.63
CA CYS A 63 12.42 9.98 -6.62
C CYS A 63 11.52 10.79 -7.56
N CYS A 64 11.17 12.03 -7.23
CA CYS A 64 10.29 12.90 -8.01
C CYS A 64 8.92 12.28 -8.28
N ILE A 65 8.42 11.45 -7.35
CA ILE A 65 7.12 10.81 -7.39
C ILE A 65 6.26 11.42 -6.28
N ARG A 66 4.98 11.62 -6.55
CA ARG A 66 4.05 12.11 -5.52
C ARG A 66 4.10 11.21 -4.29
N TRP A 67 4.23 11.79 -3.11
CA TRP A 67 4.35 11.06 -1.86
C TRP A 67 3.18 11.34 -0.93
N LEU A 68 2.52 10.27 -0.46
CA LEU A 68 1.51 10.31 0.58
C LEU A 68 2.07 9.61 1.82
N HIS A 69 2.19 10.35 2.92
CA HIS A 69 2.57 9.77 4.20
C HIS A 69 1.31 9.47 5.00
N LEU A 70 1.03 8.18 5.18
CA LEU A 70 -0.14 7.68 5.89
C LEU A 70 0.34 6.80 7.06
N PRO A 71 0.87 7.41 8.13
CA PRO A 71 1.49 6.64 9.21
C PRO A 71 0.45 5.81 9.98
N VAL A 72 0.76 4.54 10.17
CA VAL A 72 -0.03 3.58 10.95
C VAL A 72 0.93 2.83 11.84
N ASP A 73 0.58 2.64 13.11
CA ASP A 73 1.39 1.85 14.03
C ASP A 73 1.51 0.40 13.55
N ASP A 74 2.66 -0.22 13.81
CA ASP A 74 2.87 -1.61 13.41
C ASP A 74 1.78 -2.52 13.98
N PHE A 75 1.36 -3.51 13.19
CA PHE A 75 0.26 -4.43 13.49
C PHE A 75 -1.12 -3.78 13.67
N ASP A 76 -1.26 -2.48 13.43
CA ASP A 76 -2.49 -1.74 13.65
C ASP A 76 -3.19 -1.34 12.35
N ILE A 77 -4.25 -0.58 12.50
CA ILE A 77 -5.09 -0.02 11.42
C ILE A 77 -4.99 1.51 11.45
N PRO A 78 -5.39 2.21 10.38
CA PRO A 78 -5.47 3.67 10.42
C PRO A 78 -6.35 4.15 11.57
N SER A 79 -5.86 5.13 12.32
CA SER A 79 -6.59 5.73 13.46
C SER A 79 -7.62 6.78 13.04
N GLU A 80 -7.48 7.31 11.83
CA GLU A 80 -8.33 8.37 11.29
C GLU A 80 -9.18 7.85 10.12
N ASN A 81 -10.21 8.63 9.78
CA ASN A 81 -11.00 8.38 8.57
C ASN A 81 -10.19 8.80 7.34
N ILE A 82 -9.81 7.84 6.51
CA ILE A 82 -9.04 8.06 5.30
C ILE A 82 -9.84 7.85 4.02
N SER A 83 -11.18 8.00 4.10
CA SER A 83 -12.06 7.77 2.94
C SER A 83 -11.71 8.61 1.72
N LEU A 84 -11.34 9.89 1.92
CA LEU A 84 -10.95 10.78 0.81
C LEU A 84 -9.64 10.32 0.15
N ILE A 85 -8.68 9.84 0.94
CA ILE A 85 -7.43 9.29 0.41
C ILE A 85 -7.72 8.03 -0.41
N ILE A 86 -8.55 7.14 0.12
CA ILE A 86 -8.95 5.92 -0.59
C ILE A 86 -9.65 6.26 -1.90
N GLU A 87 -10.59 7.20 -1.89
CA GLU A 87 -11.29 7.65 -3.08
C GLU A 87 -10.32 8.17 -4.14
N GLU A 88 -9.37 9.00 -3.74
CA GLU A 88 -8.34 9.52 -4.64
C GLU A 88 -7.50 8.39 -5.27
N LEU A 89 -7.06 7.43 -4.46
CA LEU A 89 -6.27 6.30 -4.95
C LEU A 89 -7.09 5.40 -5.89
N LEU A 90 -8.37 5.19 -5.61
CA LEU A 90 -9.26 4.45 -6.49
C LEU A 90 -9.41 5.16 -7.84
N ASN A 91 -9.54 6.48 -7.84
CA ASN A 91 -9.62 7.25 -9.08
C ASN A 91 -8.32 7.11 -9.90
N LEU A 92 -7.16 7.09 -9.25
CA LEU A 92 -5.89 6.85 -9.93
C LEU A 92 -5.85 5.45 -10.55
N LEU A 93 -6.24 4.41 -9.82
CA LEU A 93 -6.29 3.05 -10.33
C LEU A 93 -7.25 2.94 -11.52
N ASN A 94 -8.42 3.56 -11.44
CA ASN A 94 -9.40 3.57 -12.53
C ASN A 94 -8.91 4.35 -13.75
N SER A 95 -7.91 5.20 -13.60
CA SER A 95 -7.26 5.96 -14.66
C SER A 95 -5.95 5.30 -15.15
N ASN A 96 -5.78 4.01 -14.89
CA ASN A 96 -4.62 3.21 -15.30
C ASN A 96 -3.30 3.71 -14.70
N LYS A 97 -3.34 4.22 -13.46
CA LYS A 97 -2.16 4.71 -12.74
C LYS A 97 -1.60 3.63 -11.81
N ARG A 98 -0.38 3.87 -11.33
CA ARG A 98 0.39 2.92 -10.53
C ARG A 98 0.60 3.46 -9.12
N ILE A 99 0.26 2.65 -8.12
CA ILE A 99 0.38 3.00 -6.70
C ILE A 99 1.38 2.06 -6.06
N LEU A 100 2.42 2.61 -5.44
CA LEU A 100 3.37 1.83 -4.64
C LEU A 100 3.08 2.05 -3.16
N ILE A 101 2.84 0.97 -2.43
CA ILE A 101 2.53 1.00 -1.00
C ILE A 101 3.64 0.29 -0.26
N HIS A 102 4.24 0.94 0.74
CA HIS A 102 5.21 0.26 1.59
C HIS A 102 4.96 0.52 3.07
N CYS A 103 5.38 -0.42 3.88
CA CYS A 103 5.53 -0.29 5.32
C CYS A 103 6.93 -0.72 5.70
N LYS A 104 7.19 -1.16 6.93
CA LYS A 104 8.55 -1.58 7.32
C LYS A 104 8.94 -2.88 6.61
N GLY A 105 8.12 -3.93 6.73
CA GLY A 105 8.37 -5.24 6.15
C GLY A 105 7.68 -5.51 4.82
N GLY A 106 6.76 -4.65 4.40
CA GLY A 106 5.99 -4.84 3.18
C GLY A 106 5.01 -6.01 3.26
N GLN A 107 4.41 -6.23 4.41
CA GLN A 107 3.47 -7.34 4.65
C GLN A 107 2.17 -6.88 5.28
N GLY A 108 2.20 -6.48 6.56
CA GLY A 108 0.99 -6.23 7.34
C GLY A 108 0.22 -5.00 6.90
N ARG A 109 0.78 -3.83 7.15
CA ARG A 109 0.13 -2.53 6.87
C ARG A 109 -0.07 -2.30 5.38
N SER A 110 0.96 -2.55 4.57
CA SER A 110 0.87 -2.40 3.12
C SER A 110 -0.08 -3.42 2.49
N GLY A 111 -0.06 -4.67 2.94
CA GLY A 111 -0.98 -5.71 2.49
C GLY A 111 -2.43 -5.39 2.83
N MET A 112 -2.66 -4.92 4.06
CA MET A 112 -3.97 -4.46 4.53
C MET A 112 -4.53 -3.35 3.64
N PHE A 113 -3.72 -2.36 3.32
CA PHE A 113 -4.14 -1.23 2.51
C PHE A 113 -4.43 -1.63 1.07
N ALA A 114 -3.57 -2.47 0.48
CA ALA A 114 -3.78 -3.02 -0.85
C ALA A 114 -5.09 -3.82 -0.92
N MET A 115 -5.35 -4.68 0.07
CA MET A 115 -6.60 -5.43 0.17
C MET A 115 -7.81 -4.49 0.24
N ARG A 116 -7.73 -3.42 1.05
CA ARG A 116 -8.80 -2.43 1.16
C ARG A 116 -9.13 -1.81 -0.19
N LEU A 117 -8.14 -1.44 -0.98
CA LEU A 117 -8.35 -0.86 -2.31
C LEU A 117 -9.10 -1.85 -3.22
N LEU A 118 -8.76 -3.12 -3.19
CA LEU A 118 -9.46 -4.14 -3.98
C LEU A 118 -10.91 -4.32 -3.53
N VAL A 119 -11.16 -4.36 -2.23
CA VAL A 119 -12.50 -4.49 -1.67
C VAL A 119 -13.37 -3.28 -2.03
N GLU A 120 -12.80 -2.07 -1.94
CA GLU A 120 -13.50 -0.86 -2.34
C GLU A 120 -13.87 -0.84 -3.83
N GLN A 121 -13.08 -1.50 -4.67
CA GLN A 121 -13.39 -1.67 -6.10
C GLN A 121 -14.46 -2.74 -6.37
N GLY A 122 -14.91 -3.46 -5.35
CA GLY A 122 -15.99 -4.44 -5.45
C GLY A 122 -15.55 -5.89 -5.36
N LEU A 123 -14.25 -6.17 -5.13
CA LEU A 123 -13.81 -7.55 -4.95
C LEU A 123 -14.27 -8.09 -3.59
N ASP A 124 -14.78 -9.31 -3.58
CA ASP A 124 -15.14 -9.98 -2.33
C ASP A 124 -13.93 -10.07 -1.38
N PRO A 125 -14.10 -9.75 -0.07
CA PRO A 125 -12.97 -9.75 0.87
C PRO A 125 -12.19 -11.07 0.92
N ASN A 126 -12.86 -12.21 0.86
CA ASN A 126 -12.18 -13.51 0.87
C ASN A 126 -11.34 -13.71 -0.39
N LYS A 127 -11.81 -13.23 -1.53
CA LYS A 127 -11.04 -13.26 -2.78
C LYS A 127 -9.89 -12.26 -2.74
N ALA A 128 -10.13 -11.08 -2.21
CA ALA A 128 -9.12 -10.03 -2.12
C ALA A 128 -7.90 -10.48 -1.29
N ILE A 129 -8.14 -11.05 -0.11
CA ILE A 129 -7.04 -11.52 0.76
C ILE A 129 -6.26 -12.66 0.09
N LYS A 130 -6.94 -13.58 -0.59
CA LYS A 130 -6.27 -14.67 -1.31
C LYS A 130 -5.40 -14.15 -2.46
N LYS A 131 -5.88 -13.16 -3.19
CA LYS A 131 -5.14 -12.52 -4.28
C LYS A 131 -3.89 -11.81 -3.78
N ILE A 132 -4.01 -11.02 -2.72
CA ILE A 132 -2.88 -10.33 -2.11
C ILE A 132 -1.86 -11.34 -1.56
N ARG A 133 -2.30 -12.38 -0.86
CA ARG A 133 -1.42 -13.42 -0.31
C ARG A 133 -0.77 -14.29 -1.38
N LYS A 134 -1.33 -14.34 -2.57
CA LYS A 134 -0.69 -15.03 -3.70
C LYS A 134 0.60 -14.33 -4.14
N ILE A 135 0.63 -13.00 -4.09
CA ILE A 135 1.84 -12.23 -4.42
C ILE A 135 2.72 -11.96 -3.21
N ARG A 136 2.14 -11.91 -2.01
CA ARG A 136 2.85 -11.66 -0.75
C ARG A 136 2.28 -12.58 0.34
N PRO A 137 2.80 -13.81 0.50
CA PRO A 137 2.16 -14.87 1.30
C PRO A 137 1.81 -14.50 2.75
N TYR A 138 2.61 -13.63 3.39
CA TYR A 138 2.39 -13.21 4.78
C TYR A 138 1.72 -11.84 4.91
N ALA A 139 1.11 -11.35 3.84
CA ALA A 139 0.40 -10.08 3.87
C ALA A 139 -0.78 -10.14 4.86
N ILE A 140 -1.01 -9.01 5.53
CA ILE A 140 -2.07 -8.84 6.54
C ILE A 140 -1.80 -9.72 7.75
N GLU A 141 -1.26 -9.10 8.79
CA GLU A 141 -0.66 -9.82 9.92
C GLU A 141 -1.62 -10.05 11.08
N THR A 142 -2.71 -9.26 11.18
CA THR A 142 -3.66 -9.38 12.30
C THR A 142 -5.09 -9.47 11.81
N LYS A 143 -5.96 -10.05 12.66
CA LYS A 143 -7.41 -10.10 12.39
C LYS A 143 -8.03 -8.70 12.33
N ARG A 144 -7.52 -7.78 13.15
CA ARG A 144 -7.97 -6.39 13.14
C ARG A 144 -7.68 -5.72 11.79
N GLN A 145 -6.50 -5.97 11.22
CA GLN A 145 -6.14 -5.50 9.89
C GLN A 145 -7.04 -6.10 8.82
N GLU A 146 -7.27 -7.40 8.85
CA GLU A 146 -8.18 -8.08 7.93
C GLU A 146 -9.59 -7.51 7.98
N ASN A 147 -10.12 -7.30 9.18
CA ASN A 147 -11.45 -6.74 9.37
C ASN A 147 -11.54 -5.32 8.80
N TRP A 148 -10.55 -4.48 9.05
CA TRP A 148 -10.50 -3.13 8.48
C TRP A 148 -10.45 -3.16 6.96
N ALA A 149 -9.61 -4.02 6.39
CA ALA A 149 -9.43 -4.15 4.94
C ALA A 149 -10.66 -4.73 4.23
N SER A 150 -11.52 -5.43 4.96
CA SER A 150 -12.75 -6.04 4.42
C SER A 150 -13.92 -5.08 4.30
N LYS A 151 -13.81 -3.88 4.86
CA LYS A 151 -14.91 -2.91 4.88
C LYS A 151 -14.92 -2.06 3.61
N LYS A 152 -16.13 -1.68 3.20
CA LYS A 152 -16.34 -0.62 2.22
C LYS A 152 -16.88 0.61 2.92
N TYR A 153 -16.46 1.78 2.45
CA TYR A 153 -17.21 2.97 2.79
C TYR A 153 -18.56 2.90 2.07
N CYS A 154 -19.66 2.93 2.84
CA CYS A 154 -20.98 3.00 2.24
C CYS A 154 -21.06 4.24 1.34
N ASN A 155 -21.30 4.03 0.05
CA ASN A 155 -21.70 5.11 -0.83
C ASN A 155 -23.08 5.61 -0.38
N LYS A 156 -23.09 6.71 0.37
CA LYS A 156 -24.34 7.37 0.77
C LYS A 156 -25.16 7.90 -0.42
N SER A 157 -24.57 7.86 -1.61
CA SER A 157 -25.23 8.32 -2.84
C SER A 157 -26.35 7.40 -3.34
N ASN A 158 -26.53 6.20 -2.78
CA ASN A 158 -27.62 5.29 -3.16
C ASN A 158 -28.77 5.22 -2.16
N GLN A 159 -28.81 6.16 -1.22
CA GLN A 159 -29.94 6.33 -0.29
C GLN A 159 -30.73 7.60 -0.63
N SER A 160 -31.24 7.64 -1.83
CA SER A 160 -32.33 8.59 -2.15
C SER A 160 -33.61 7.83 -2.24
#